data_21ff2c55679c26d52f437320604e2d8b
#
_entry.id   21ff2c55679c26d52f437320604e2d8b
#
_cell.length_a   1.000
_cell.length_b   1.000
_cell.length_c   1.000
_cell.angle_alpha   90.00
_cell.angle_beta   90.00
_cell.angle_gamma   90.00
#
_symmetry.space_group_name_H-M   'P 1'
#
loop_
_entity.id
_entity.type
_entity.pdbx_description
1 polymer ?
#
loop_
_entity_poly.entity_id
_entity_poly.type
_entity_poly.pdbx_seq_one_letter_code
_entity_poly.pdbx_strand_id
1 'polypeptide(L)'
;MSLDYYSQQLRGDFTLSHRLTLEINELTLLIESNSEKLIDSLTQYFRPLVTAHTQPDKTIQAIEGALDLSALNWTDWPREPGKTGRKEAFIDGDGYRLVHKVKTGVCMLQTLDGAIIRGACTANDNQVINVINAQYLNHRQQQGDQLCHAAACQLNDIAVAFAGFSGGGKSTLMLHCLSTPELKYLSNDRLLIEKTEGRVIARGIPKLPRVNPGTILNDENLRSMLSDDARQAYEALPNNDLWDLEDKYDVMVDEVYGPGRLSGSGTLEMLFILNWERASSASTEIHEIELRDRPDLLAAVMKSPGPFYMDRTGQPLSPNTPLDANGYLDALETVRTFEISGQVDFQTAQLAVIELLERHAT
;
A
#
# COMPACT_ATOMS: atom_id res chain seq x y z
N MET A 1 -25.83 -11.41 -14.91
CA MET A 1 -25.93 -12.32 -13.74
C MET A 1 -26.07 -11.44 -12.50
N SER A 2 -26.70 -11.93 -11.42
CA SER A 2 -26.96 -11.13 -10.22
C SER A 2 -25.83 -11.26 -9.20
N LEU A 3 -25.82 -10.35 -8.22
CA LEU A 3 -24.93 -10.41 -7.04
C LEU A 3 -25.08 -11.76 -6.32
N ASP A 4 -26.34 -12.23 -6.11
CA ASP A 4 -26.61 -13.50 -5.44
C ASP A 4 -26.02 -14.69 -6.18
N TYR A 5 -26.12 -14.70 -7.51
CA TYR A 5 -25.51 -15.74 -8.32
C TYR A 5 -24.00 -15.85 -8.08
N TYR A 6 -23.27 -14.73 -8.17
CA TYR A 6 -21.82 -14.74 -7.94
C TYR A 6 -21.45 -15.04 -6.49
N SER A 7 -22.24 -14.54 -5.54
CA SER A 7 -22.03 -14.86 -4.11
C SER A 7 -22.14 -16.36 -3.85
N GLN A 8 -23.15 -17.01 -4.41
CA GLN A 8 -23.32 -18.48 -4.29
C GLN A 8 -22.19 -19.24 -4.98
N GLN A 9 -21.80 -18.82 -6.20
CA GLN A 9 -20.72 -19.46 -6.94
C GLN A 9 -19.38 -19.38 -6.19
N LEU A 10 -19.06 -18.22 -5.60
CA LEU A 10 -17.82 -18.07 -4.84
C LEU A 10 -17.89 -18.80 -3.49
N ARG A 11 -19.03 -18.77 -2.79
CA ARG A 11 -19.17 -19.47 -1.50
C ARG A 11 -19.14 -20.99 -1.66
N GLY A 12 -19.81 -21.53 -2.67
CA GLY A 12 -19.99 -22.96 -2.80
C GLY A 12 -20.55 -23.59 -1.51
N ASP A 13 -20.26 -24.87 -1.27
CA ASP A 13 -20.72 -25.64 -0.09
C ASP A 13 -19.64 -25.66 1.03
N PHE A 14 -18.77 -24.67 1.07
CA PHE A 14 -17.68 -24.62 2.07
C PHE A 14 -18.19 -24.13 3.43
N THR A 15 -17.77 -24.82 4.50
CA THR A 15 -17.98 -24.36 5.87
C THR A 15 -16.81 -23.48 6.27
N LEU A 16 -17.07 -22.24 6.69
CA LEU A 16 -16.07 -21.28 7.15
C LEU A 16 -15.93 -21.38 8.67
N SER A 17 -15.03 -22.25 9.12
CA SER A 17 -14.87 -22.60 10.55
C SER A 17 -13.78 -21.79 11.27
N HIS A 18 -12.92 -21.12 10.52
CA HIS A 18 -11.81 -20.35 11.08
C HIS A 18 -12.06 -18.85 10.94
N ARG A 19 -11.73 -18.08 11.98
CA ARG A 19 -12.07 -16.66 12.07
C ARG A 19 -10.91 -15.84 12.59
N LEU A 20 -10.81 -14.60 12.09
CA LEU A 20 -9.90 -13.57 12.56
C LEU A 20 -10.66 -12.25 12.56
N THR A 21 -10.60 -11.50 13.67
CA THR A 21 -11.14 -10.13 13.72
C THR A 21 -9.98 -9.16 13.82
N LEU A 22 -10.01 -8.14 12.97
CA LEU A 22 -9.03 -7.07 12.93
C LEU A 22 -9.70 -5.73 13.22
N GLU A 23 -9.03 -4.89 14.00
CA GLU A 23 -9.40 -3.49 14.21
C GLU A 23 -8.34 -2.61 13.55
N ILE A 24 -8.72 -1.90 12.48
CA ILE A 24 -7.86 -0.99 11.73
C ILE A 24 -8.37 0.42 11.96
N ASN A 25 -7.79 1.12 12.91
CA ASN A 25 -8.32 2.37 13.45
C ASN A 25 -9.80 2.18 13.88
N GLU A 26 -10.74 2.88 13.23
CA GLU A 26 -12.17 2.82 13.55
C GLU A 26 -12.95 1.70 12.82
N LEU A 27 -12.30 0.91 11.98
CA LEU A 27 -12.95 -0.13 11.16
C LEU A 27 -12.67 -1.52 11.71
N THR A 28 -13.71 -2.25 12.08
CA THR A 28 -13.63 -3.66 12.50
C THR A 28 -13.97 -4.59 11.35
N LEU A 29 -13.03 -5.47 11.00
CA LEU A 29 -13.17 -6.44 9.92
C LEU A 29 -13.19 -7.86 10.48
N LEU A 30 -14.21 -8.65 10.11
CA LEU A 30 -14.24 -10.10 10.32
C LEU A 30 -13.74 -10.81 9.07
N ILE A 31 -12.73 -11.65 9.22
CA ILE A 31 -12.24 -12.54 8.19
C ILE A 31 -12.66 -13.98 8.55
N GLU A 32 -13.38 -14.65 7.65
CA GLU A 32 -13.80 -16.03 7.79
C GLU A 32 -13.15 -16.89 6.70
N SER A 33 -12.70 -18.09 7.03
CA SER A 33 -12.08 -19.02 6.07
C SER A 33 -12.37 -20.47 6.40
N ASN A 34 -12.29 -21.34 5.38
CA ASN A 34 -12.20 -22.78 5.52
C ASN A 34 -10.77 -23.29 5.67
N SER A 35 -9.76 -22.41 5.67
CA SER A 35 -8.34 -22.74 5.82
C SER A 35 -7.78 -22.19 7.12
N GLU A 36 -7.43 -23.07 8.06
CA GLU A 36 -6.73 -22.71 9.31
C GLU A 36 -5.39 -22.06 9.00
N LYS A 37 -4.60 -22.65 8.10
CA LYS A 37 -3.30 -22.16 7.70
C LYS A 37 -3.35 -20.71 7.17
N LEU A 38 -4.39 -20.34 6.41
CA LEU A 38 -4.56 -18.96 5.96
C LEU A 38 -4.82 -18.03 7.14
N ILE A 39 -5.71 -18.41 8.06
CA ILE A 39 -6.03 -17.58 9.24
C ILE A 39 -4.79 -17.41 10.13
N ASP A 40 -3.98 -18.46 10.31
CA ASP A 40 -2.72 -18.37 11.06
C ASP A 40 -1.73 -17.40 10.41
N SER A 41 -1.53 -17.48 9.09
CA SER A 41 -0.69 -16.55 8.32
C SER A 41 -1.17 -15.10 8.47
N LEU A 42 -2.48 -14.85 8.30
CA LEU A 42 -3.07 -13.52 8.47
C LEU A 42 -2.96 -13.00 9.91
N THR A 43 -3.14 -13.89 10.90
CA THR A 43 -3.00 -13.54 12.33
C THR A 43 -1.57 -13.09 12.65
N GLN A 44 -0.57 -13.78 12.11
CA GLN A 44 0.83 -13.39 12.26
C GLN A 44 1.11 -12.04 11.57
N TYR A 45 0.63 -11.87 10.35
CA TYR A 45 0.85 -10.65 9.55
C TYR A 45 0.22 -9.41 10.19
N PHE A 46 -1.02 -9.52 10.67
CA PHE A 46 -1.79 -8.43 11.28
C PHE A 46 -1.75 -8.45 12.81
N ARG A 47 -0.78 -9.13 13.42
CA ARG A 47 -0.70 -9.36 14.88
C ARG A 47 -1.03 -8.14 15.75
N PRO A 48 -0.55 -6.90 15.45
CA PRO A 48 -0.84 -5.73 16.28
C PRO A 48 -2.30 -5.25 16.20
N LEU A 49 -3.07 -5.73 15.21
CA LEU A 49 -4.44 -5.28 14.92
C LEU A 49 -5.49 -6.35 15.28
N VAL A 50 -5.05 -7.50 15.78
CA VAL A 50 -5.97 -8.57 16.18
C VAL A 50 -6.75 -8.14 17.40
N THR A 51 -8.09 -8.26 17.33
CA THR A 51 -9.00 -7.84 18.39
C THR A 51 -10.02 -8.93 18.72
N ALA A 52 -10.60 -8.85 19.90
CA ALA A 52 -11.71 -9.71 20.34
C ALA A 52 -13.10 -9.07 20.12
N HIS A 53 -13.19 -7.95 19.41
CA HIS A 53 -14.48 -7.31 19.10
C HIS A 53 -15.38 -8.28 18.32
N THR A 54 -16.66 -8.30 18.68
CA THR A 54 -17.64 -9.28 18.14
C THR A 54 -18.62 -8.67 17.15
N GLN A 55 -18.61 -7.35 16.95
CA GLN A 55 -19.49 -6.67 16.00
C GLN A 55 -18.63 -6.06 14.86
N PRO A 56 -18.45 -6.79 13.77
CA PRO A 56 -17.68 -6.29 12.63
C PRO A 56 -18.51 -5.31 11.80
N ASP A 57 -17.86 -4.27 11.29
CA ASP A 57 -18.43 -3.36 10.30
C ASP A 57 -18.55 -4.01 8.92
N LYS A 58 -17.56 -4.87 8.58
CA LYS A 58 -17.53 -5.59 7.29
C LYS A 58 -17.02 -7.01 7.47
N THR A 59 -17.45 -7.90 6.54
CA THR A 59 -17.01 -9.30 6.53
C THR A 59 -16.28 -9.64 5.24
N ILE A 60 -15.15 -10.34 5.36
CA ILE A 60 -14.38 -10.90 4.26
C ILE A 60 -14.40 -12.42 4.39
N GLN A 61 -14.91 -13.11 3.38
CA GLN A 61 -14.92 -14.56 3.30
C GLN A 61 -13.81 -15.03 2.36
N ALA A 62 -12.75 -15.63 2.88
CA ALA A 62 -11.61 -16.12 2.11
C ALA A 62 -11.66 -17.65 1.99
N ILE A 63 -11.99 -18.14 0.82
CA ILE A 63 -12.31 -19.55 0.56
C ILE A 63 -11.18 -20.20 -0.23
N GLU A 64 -10.49 -21.14 0.42
CA GLU A 64 -9.55 -22.04 -0.25
C GLU A 64 -10.33 -23.05 -1.09
N GLY A 65 -10.16 -22.99 -2.42
CA GLY A 65 -10.84 -23.91 -3.32
C GLY A 65 -10.80 -23.48 -4.78
N ALA A 66 -10.71 -24.42 -5.68
CA ALA A 66 -10.71 -24.15 -7.12
C ALA A 66 -12.02 -23.48 -7.56
N LEU A 67 -11.91 -22.62 -8.58
CA LEU A 67 -13.04 -21.92 -9.19
C LEU A 67 -12.85 -21.94 -10.71
N ASP A 68 -13.87 -22.37 -11.45
CA ASP A 68 -13.89 -22.27 -12.90
C ASP A 68 -14.47 -20.91 -13.32
N LEU A 69 -13.64 -20.11 -13.97
CA LEU A 69 -13.95 -18.77 -14.45
C LEU A 69 -14.05 -18.70 -15.99
N SER A 70 -13.93 -19.84 -16.68
CA SER A 70 -13.80 -19.90 -18.14
C SER A 70 -15.05 -19.43 -18.90
N ALA A 71 -16.23 -19.56 -18.28
CA ALA A 71 -17.50 -19.14 -18.88
C ALA A 71 -17.82 -17.65 -18.74
N LEU A 72 -16.97 -16.88 -18.04
CA LEU A 72 -17.22 -15.46 -17.75
C LEU A 72 -16.54 -14.54 -18.76
N ASN A 73 -17.26 -13.51 -19.18
CA ASN A 73 -16.73 -12.47 -20.08
C ASN A 73 -16.07 -11.36 -19.27
N TRP A 74 -14.75 -11.37 -19.22
CA TRP A 74 -13.96 -10.45 -18.44
C TRP A 74 -13.52 -9.22 -19.24
N THR A 75 -13.57 -8.04 -18.62
CA THR A 75 -12.96 -6.80 -19.10
C THR A 75 -11.60 -6.63 -18.40
N ASP A 76 -10.54 -6.33 -19.16
CA ASP A 76 -9.23 -6.11 -18.57
C ASP A 76 -9.15 -4.76 -17.87
N TRP A 77 -8.59 -4.76 -16.64
CA TRP A 77 -8.23 -3.52 -15.96
C TRP A 77 -6.98 -2.94 -16.63
N PRO A 78 -7.00 -1.64 -17.02
CA PRO A 78 -5.85 -1.02 -17.68
C PRO A 78 -4.62 -1.04 -16.80
N ARG A 79 -3.47 -1.25 -17.43
CA ARG A 79 -2.17 -1.19 -16.76
C ARG A 79 -1.67 0.25 -16.69
N GLU A 80 -0.83 0.50 -15.69
CA GLU A 80 -0.05 1.74 -15.66
C GLU A 80 0.77 1.91 -16.95
N PRO A 81 1.01 3.16 -17.39
CA PRO A 81 1.84 3.41 -18.57
C PRO A 81 3.19 2.69 -18.50
N GLY A 82 3.61 2.09 -19.60
CA GLY A 82 4.86 1.32 -19.69
C GLY A 82 4.82 -0.12 -19.15
N LYS A 83 3.72 -0.55 -18.52
CA LYS A 83 3.53 -1.94 -18.08
C LYS A 83 2.76 -2.75 -19.10
N THR A 84 3.21 -3.97 -19.40
CA THR A 84 2.58 -4.89 -20.38
C THR A 84 1.91 -6.08 -19.71
N GLY A 85 1.08 -6.81 -20.44
CA GLY A 85 0.39 -8.03 -20.02
C GLY A 85 -0.84 -7.77 -19.14
N ARG A 86 -1.62 -8.83 -18.89
CA ARG A 86 -2.83 -8.82 -18.09
C ARG A 86 -2.48 -9.07 -16.62
N LYS A 87 -2.95 -8.20 -15.72
CA LYS A 87 -2.78 -8.37 -14.27
C LYS A 87 -4.10 -8.67 -13.59
N GLU A 88 -5.10 -7.87 -13.92
CA GLU A 88 -6.44 -7.93 -13.34
C GLU A 88 -7.47 -7.81 -14.45
N ALA A 89 -8.59 -8.51 -14.27
CA ALA A 89 -9.78 -8.38 -15.10
C ALA A 89 -11.00 -8.25 -14.19
N PHE A 90 -12.08 -7.65 -14.68
CA PHE A 90 -13.25 -7.37 -13.86
C PHE A 90 -14.57 -7.57 -14.60
N ILE A 91 -15.64 -7.70 -13.82
CA ILE A 91 -17.04 -7.67 -14.26
C ILE A 91 -17.80 -6.81 -13.27
N ASP A 92 -18.48 -5.77 -13.76
CA ASP A 92 -19.30 -4.89 -12.96
C ASP A 92 -20.78 -5.32 -12.99
N GLY A 93 -21.45 -5.08 -11.88
CA GLY A 93 -22.89 -5.15 -11.74
C GLY A 93 -23.39 -4.11 -10.75
N ASP A 94 -24.70 -4.09 -10.55
CA ASP A 94 -25.31 -3.17 -9.61
C ASP A 94 -24.92 -3.50 -8.17
N GLY A 95 -24.18 -2.61 -7.52
CA GLY A 95 -23.67 -2.75 -6.16
C GLY A 95 -22.54 -3.77 -5.98
N TYR A 96 -21.91 -4.26 -7.05
CA TYR A 96 -20.77 -5.18 -6.92
C TYR A 96 -19.78 -5.09 -8.08
N ARG A 97 -18.56 -5.56 -7.82
CA ARG A 97 -17.53 -5.86 -8.82
C ARG A 97 -16.89 -7.22 -8.53
N LEU A 98 -16.80 -8.07 -9.57
CA LEU A 98 -15.88 -9.19 -9.58
C LEU A 98 -14.51 -8.74 -10.06
N VAL A 99 -13.44 -9.16 -9.38
CA VAL A 99 -12.05 -8.93 -9.80
C VAL A 99 -11.34 -10.28 -9.90
N HIS A 100 -10.77 -10.57 -11.05
CA HIS A 100 -9.96 -11.76 -11.29
C HIS A 100 -8.48 -11.39 -11.36
N LYS A 101 -7.67 -12.00 -10.51
CA LYS A 101 -6.21 -11.91 -10.54
C LYS A 101 -5.66 -12.92 -11.53
N VAL A 102 -5.40 -12.48 -12.76
CA VAL A 102 -5.11 -13.35 -13.91
C VAL A 102 -3.93 -14.32 -13.68
N LYS A 103 -2.89 -13.89 -12.95
CA LYS A 103 -1.70 -14.72 -12.69
C LYS A 103 -1.95 -15.80 -11.63
N THR A 104 -2.76 -15.52 -10.62
CA THR A 104 -2.97 -16.43 -9.47
C THR A 104 -4.26 -17.22 -9.54
N GLY A 105 -5.18 -16.83 -10.44
CA GLY A 105 -6.51 -17.42 -10.56
C GLY A 105 -7.47 -17.04 -9.42
N VAL A 106 -7.03 -16.21 -8.45
CA VAL A 106 -7.88 -15.79 -7.34
C VAL A 106 -8.95 -14.82 -7.86
N CYS A 107 -10.20 -15.11 -7.51
CA CYS A 107 -11.36 -14.27 -7.83
C CYS A 107 -11.95 -13.66 -6.56
N MET A 108 -12.40 -12.42 -6.65
CA MET A 108 -12.88 -11.61 -5.55
C MET A 108 -14.19 -10.93 -5.96
N LEU A 109 -15.22 -11.09 -5.15
CA LEU A 109 -16.46 -10.32 -5.27
C LEU A 109 -16.44 -9.21 -4.22
N GLN A 110 -16.38 -7.98 -4.68
CA GLN A 110 -16.38 -6.77 -3.85
C GLN A 110 -17.78 -6.18 -3.78
N THR A 111 -18.24 -5.85 -2.56
CA THR A 111 -19.47 -5.10 -2.27
C THR A 111 -19.19 -4.00 -1.24
N LEU A 112 -20.19 -3.19 -0.86
CA LEU A 112 -20.05 -2.23 0.24
C LEU A 112 -19.85 -2.91 1.60
N ASP A 113 -20.49 -4.06 1.80
CA ASP A 113 -20.49 -4.77 3.09
C ASP A 113 -19.29 -5.68 3.30
N GLY A 114 -18.42 -5.79 2.31
CA GLY A 114 -17.22 -6.62 2.39
C GLY A 114 -16.85 -7.31 1.08
N ALA A 115 -16.25 -8.50 1.19
CA ALA A 115 -15.78 -9.24 0.02
C ALA A 115 -15.89 -10.77 0.20
N ILE A 116 -16.04 -11.49 -0.92
CA ILE A 116 -15.87 -12.94 -0.97
C ILE A 116 -14.69 -13.23 -1.90
N ILE A 117 -13.71 -13.97 -1.42
CA ILE A 117 -12.49 -14.34 -2.14
C ILE A 117 -12.48 -15.85 -2.33
N ARG A 118 -12.20 -16.35 -3.52
CA ARG A 118 -12.01 -17.76 -3.78
C ARG A 118 -10.86 -18.05 -4.72
N GLY A 119 -10.10 -19.09 -4.42
CA GLY A 119 -8.93 -19.54 -5.18
C GLY A 119 -7.94 -20.25 -4.27
N ALA A 120 -6.68 -20.34 -4.69
CA ALA A 120 -5.57 -20.80 -3.86
C ALA A 120 -5.15 -19.68 -2.89
N CYS A 121 -6.05 -19.34 -1.93
CA CYS A 121 -5.89 -18.19 -1.03
C CYS A 121 -4.69 -18.37 -0.09
N THR A 122 -4.42 -19.59 0.38
CA THR A 122 -3.28 -19.88 1.26
C THR A 122 -1.94 -19.69 0.55
N ALA A 123 -1.85 -20.09 -0.71
CA ALA A 123 -0.64 -19.89 -1.52
C ALA A 123 -0.49 -18.45 -2.02
N ASN A 124 -1.55 -17.65 -1.95
CA ASN A 124 -1.63 -16.27 -2.40
C ASN A 124 -2.22 -15.37 -1.32
N ASP A 125 -1.81 -15.56 -0.07
CA ASP A 125 -2.29 -14.79 1.10
C ASP A 125 -2.11 -13.28 0.93
N ASN A 126 -1.08 -12.85 0.20
CA ASN A 126 -0.88 -11.46 -0.20
C ASN A 126 -2.06 -10.86 -0.99
N GLN A 127 -2.86 -11.68 -1.71
CA GLN A 127 -4.08 -11.21 -2.36
C GLN A 127 -5.19 -10.98 -1.33
N VAL A 128 -5.30 -11.83 -0.32
CA VAL A 128 -6.24 -11.66 0.79
C VAL A 128 -5.85 -10.42 1.62
N ILE A 129 -4.58 -10.25 1.96
CA ILE A 129 -4.02 -9.04 2.61
C ILE A 129 -4.39 -7.78 1.81
N ASN A 130 -4.25 -7.81 0.48
CA ASN A 130 -4.64 -6.67 -0.36
C ASN A 130 -6.14 -6.35 -0.31
N VAL A 131 -7.02 -7.37 -0.20
CA VAL A 131 -8.47 -7.14 -0.05
C VAL A 131 -8.80 -6.58 1.33
N ILE A 132 -8.17 -7.08 2.40
CA ILE A 132 -8.32 -6.53 3.76
C ILE A 132 -7.97 -5.04 3.75
N ASN A 133 -6.80 -4.70 3.21
CA ASN A 133 -6.38 -3.29 3.08
C ASN A 133 -7.33 -2.48 2.18
N ALA A 134 -7.89 -3.09 1.11
CA ALA A 134 -8.84 -2.41 0.23
C ALA A 134 -10.16 -2.06 0.94
N GLN A 135 -10.63 -2.87 1.91
CA GLN A 135 -11.81 -2.52 2.71
C GLN A 135 -11.58 -1.26 3.52
N TYR A 136 -10.41 -1.15 4.18
CA TYR A 136 -10.04 0.04 4.93
C TYR A 136 -9.86 1.27 4.00
N LEU A 137 -9.16 1.11 2.88
CA LEU A 137 -8.99 2.17 1.89
C LEU A 137 -10.34 2.69 1.36
N ASN A 138 -11.28 1.78 1.04
CA ASN A 138 -12.61 2.17 0.58
C ASN A 138 -13.36 2.93 1.66
N HIS A 139 -13.35 2.43 2.90
CA HIS A 139 -13.99 3.07 4.04
C HIS A 139 -13.51 4.52 4.22
N ARG A 140 -12.20 4.76 4.21
CA ARG A 140 -11.61 6.10 4.37
C ARG A 140 -11.88 7.01 3.17
N GLN A 141 -11.69 6.53 1.94
CA GLN A 141 -11.96 7.32 0.75
C GLN A 141 -13.45 7.68 0.61
N GLN A 142 -14.36 6.80 1.05
CA GLN A 142 -15.79 7.12 1.16
C GLN A 142 -16.07 8.22 2.18
N GLN A 143 -15.20 8.46 3.14
CA GLN A 143 -15.26 9.60 4.08
C GLN A 143 -14.63 10.87 3.54
N GLY A 144 -13.88 10.80 2.44
CA GLY A 144 -13.30 11.95 1.76
C GLY A 144 -11.77 12.00 1.76
N ASP A 145 -11.09 10.98 2.35
CA ASP A 145 -9.64 10.92 2.32
C ASP A 145 -9.12 10.80 0.89
N GLN A 146 -7.99 11.46 0.61
CA GLN A 146 -7.25 11.31 -0.64
C GLN A 146 -6.22 10.19 -0.51
N LEU A 147 -6.09 9.35 -1.55
CA LEU A 147 -5.12 8.27 -1.59
C LEU A 147 -3.84 8.72 -2.31
N CYS A 148 -2.72 8.79 -1.60
CA CYS A 148 -1.42 9.18 -2.15
C CYS A 148 -0.54 7.97 -2.50
N HIS A 149 0.28 8.12 -3.55
CA HIS A 149 1.36 7.20 -3.92
C HIS A 149 2.62 7.54 -3.14
N ALA A 150 2.60 7.29 -1.85
CA ALA A 150 3.65 7.68 -0.94
C ALA A 150 4.03 6.58 0.05
N ALA A 151 5.28 6.64 0.53
CA ALA A 151 5.72 6.02 1.76
C ALA A 151 5.73 7.10 2.86
N ALA A 152 5.64 6.71 4.13
CA ALA A 152 5.64 7.67 5.22
C ALA A 152 6.22 7.09 6.52
N CYS A 153 6.87 7.94 7.28
CA CYS A 153 7.29 7.70 8.67
C CYS A 153 6.93 8.90 9.53
N GLN A 154 7.07 8.76 10.84
CA GLN A 154 6.77 9.86 11.77
C GLN A 154 7.74 9.91 12.94
N LEU A 155 7.96 11.12 13.43
CA LEU A 155 8.63 11.44 14.69
C LEU A 155 7.59 12.03 15.64
N ASN A 156 7.37 11.39 16.79
CA ASN A 156 6.25 11.74 17.69
C ASN A 156 4.90 11.70 16.94
N ASP A 157 4.23 12.86 16.78
CA ASP A 157 2.99 13.01 16.00
C ASP A 157 3.21 13.67 14.63
N ILE A 158 4.44 14.04 14.30
CA ILE A 158 4.81 14.69 13.03
C ILE A 158 5.10 13.64 11.97
N ALA A 159 4.24 13.53 10.97
CA ALA A 159 4.43 12.64 9.84
C ALA A 159 5.15 13.35 8.67
N VAL A 160 6.02 12.59 8.01
CA VAL A 160 6.63 12.97 6.73
C VAL A 160 6.31 11.92 5.69
N ALA A 161 6.00 12.37 4.47
CA ALA A 161 5.68 11.51 3.35
C ALA A 161 6.72 11.64 2.22
N PHE A 162 6.97 10.53 1.53
CA PHE A 162 7.88 10.42 0.40
C PHE A 162 7.10 9.97 -0.83
N ALA A 163 6.88 10.85 -1.79
CA ALA A 163 6.24 10.58 -3.07
C ALA A 163 7.27 10.51 -4.20
N GLY A 164 6.86 10.09 -5.38
CA GLY A 164 7.71 9.96 -6.56
C GLY A 164 7.20 8.87 -7.50
N PHE A 165 7.69 8.84 -8.72
CA PHE A 165 7.29 7.82 -9.69
C PHE A 165 7.75 6.41 -9.29
N SER A 166 7.21 5.39 -9.97
CA SER A 166 7.57 3.99 -9.71
C SER A 166 9.08 3.78 -9.89
N GLY A 167 9.72 3.09 -8.94
CA GLY A 167 11.17 2.89 -8.95
C GLY A 167 12.01 4.08 -8.47
N GLY A 168 11.39 5.20 -8.06
CA GLY A 168 12.09 6.41 -7.60
C GLY A 168 12.71 6.34 -6.19
N GLY A 169 12.59 5.21 -5.47
CA GLY A 169 13.27 5.02 -4.19
C GLY A 169 12.50 5.45 -2.93
N LYS A 170 11.18 5.72 -3.03
CA LYS A 170 10.32 6.11 -1.88
C LYS A 170 10.47 5.20 -0.66
N SER A 171 10.27 3.91 -0.87
CA SER A 171 10.39 2.89 0.19
C SER A 171 11.81 2.83 0.75
N THR A 172 12.81 2.95 -0.11
CA THR A 172 14.22 2.94 0.29
C THR A 172 14.54 4.14 1.18
N LEU A 173 14.17 5.37 0.77
CA LEU A 173 14.41 6.56 1.59
C LEU A 173 13.69 6.50 2.94
N MET A 174 12.42 6.05 2.93
CA MET A 174 11.65 5.86 4.17
C MET A 174 12.34 4.87 5.12
N LEU A 175 12.85 3.73 4.61
CA LEU A 175 13.57 2.75 5.42
C LEU A 175 14.91 3.28 5.93
N HIS A 176 15.64 4.05 5.12
CA HIS A 176 16.83 4.79 5.61
C HIS A 176 16.49 5.74 6.75
N CYS A 177 15.37 6.47 6.68
CA CYS A 177 14.91 7.30 7.79
C CYS A 177 14.58 6.47 9.04
N LEU A 178 14.02 5.27 8.91
CA LEU A 178 13.73 4.37 10.03
C LEU A 178 14.99 3.86 10.75
N SER A 179 16.19 4.03 10.20
CA SER A 179 17.45 3.79 10.93
C SER A 179 17.61 4.74 12.13
N THR A 180 16.91 5.87 12.15
CA THR A 180 16.79 6.76 13.31
C THR A 180 15.82 6.14 14.33
N PRO A 181 16.28 5.84 15.57
CA PRO A 181 15.50 5.04 16.53
C PRO A 181 14.14 5.61 16.92
N GLU A 182 13.98 6.93 16.88
CA GLU A 182 12.77 7.65 17.29
C GLU A 182 11.68 7.64 16.20
N LEU A 183 12.07 7.37 14.94
CA LEU A 183 11.13 7.35 13.82
C LEU A 183 10.33 6.06 13.78
N LYS A 184 9.02 6.17 13.51
CA LYS A 184 8.10 5.05 13.35
C LYS A 184 7.63 4.95 11.91
N TYR A 185 7.48 3.72 11.44
CA TYR A 185 6.85 3.41 10.16
C TYR A 185 5.36 3.77 10.20
N LEU A 186 4.89 4.48 9.19
CA LEU A 186 3.49 4.84 9.04
C LEU A 186 2.84 4.11 7.85
N SER A 187 3.44 4.17 6.66
CA SER A 187 2.90 3.51 5.47
C SER A 187 3.92 3.31 4.36
N ASN A 188 3.61 2.41 3.41
CA ASN A 188 4.39 2.23 2.20
C ASN A 188 3.48 2.06 0.97
N ASP A 189 3.84 2.70 -0.16
CA ASP A 189 3.13 2.66 -1.46
C ASP A 189 1.74 3.34 -1.46
N ARG A 190 1.04 3.36 -0.35
CA ARG A 190 -0.30 3.95 -0.20
C ARG A 190 -0.40 4.68 1.13
N LEU A 191 -0.68 5.95 1.06
CA LEU A 191 -0.89 6.81 2.22
C LEU A 191 -2.25 7.50 2.05
N LEU A 192 -3.09 7.45 3.06
CA LEU A 192 -4.31 8.24 3.09
C LEU A 192 -4.03 9.59 3.75
N ILE A 193 -4.59 10.65 3.22
CA ILE A 193 -4.55 11.99 3.81
C ILE A 193 -5.95 12.53 4.00
N GLU A 194 -6.21 13.08 5.18
CA GLU A 194 -7.46 13.72 5.57
C GLU A 194 -7.19 15.17 5.92
N LYS A 195 -7.83 16.11 5.21
CA LYS A 195 -7.83 17.52 5.61
C LYS A 195 -8.86 17.72 6.73
N THR A 196 -8.40 18.12 7.89
CA THR A 196 -9.25 18.52 9.02
C THR A 196 -9.09 20.02 9.29
N GLU A 197 -9.75 20.57 10.31
CA GLU A 197 -9.64 21.98 10.69
C GLU A 197 -8.17 22.38 10.97
N GLY A 198 -7.52 23.00 9.98
CA GLY A 198 -6.18 23.57 10.09
C GLY A 198 -5.02 22.55 10.05
N ARG A 199 -5.28 21.26 9.84
CA ARG A 199 -4.27 20.19 9.79
C ARG A 199 -4.54 19.17 8.69
N VAL A 200 -3.50 18.46 8.29
CA VAL A 200 -3.59 17.29 7.42
C VAL A 200 -3.16 16.06 8.21
N ILE A 201 -4.03 15.08 8.31
CA ILE A 201 -3.72 13.82 8.98
C ILE A 201 -3.31 12.78 7.94
N ALA A 202 -2.10 12.27 8.06
CA ALA A 202 -1.65 11.09 7.34
C ALA A 202 -2.08 9.83 8.07
N ARG A 203 -2.71 8.88 7.34
CA ARG A 203 -3.11 7.57 7.89
C ARG A 203 -2.40 6.47 7.14
N GLY A 204 -1.73 5.61 7.87
CA GLY A 204 -1.13 4.41 7.35
C GLY A 204 -2.15 3.34 6.97
N ILE A 205 -1.73 2.44 6.10
CA ILE A 205 -2.43 1.18 5.88
C ILE A 205 -1.61 0.05 6.51
N PRO A 206 -2.25 -0.99 7.06
CA PRO A 206 -1.55 -2.10 7.69
C PRO A 206 -0.97 -3.04 6.62
N LYS A 207 0.00 -2.53 5.89
CA LYS A 207 0.74 -3.26 4.88
C LYS A 207 2.23 -3.07 5.11
N LEU A 208 2.94 -4.18 5.30
CA LEU A 208 4.38 -4.16 5.48
C LEU A 208 5.10 -3.58 4.23
N PRO A 209 6.21 -2.87 4.42
CA PRO A 209 7.04 -2.45 3.29
C PRO A 209 7.54 -3.66 2.52
N ARG A 210 7.51 -3.57 1.19
CA ARG A 210 8.06 -4.59 0.32
C ARG A 210 9.22 -4.02 -0.48
N VAL A 211 10.37 -4.63 -0.34
CA VAL A 211 11.62 -4.16 -0.93
C VAL A 211 12.28 -5.21 -1.81
N ASN A 212 13.00 -4.74 -2.81
CA ASN A 212 13.79 -5.58 -3.70
C ASN A 212 15.17 -5.88 -3.08
N PRO A 213 15.88 -6.94 -3.52
CA PRO A 213 17.20 -7.32 -3.02
C PRO A 213 18.22 -6.17 -3.05
N GLY A 214 18.16 -5.30 -4.06
CA GLY A 214 19.04 -4.14 -4.14
C GLY A 214 18.89 -3.18 -2.96
N THR A 215 17.67 -2.98 -2.44
CA THR A 215 17.45 -2.21 -1.21
C THR A 215 18.02 -2.93 0.00
N ILE A 216 17.80 -4.26 0.11
CA ILE A 216 18.26 -5.06 1.25
C ILE A 216 19.78 -5.06 1.35
N LEU A 217 20.48 -5.23 0.23
CA LEU A 217 21.95 -5.27 0.21
C LEU A 217 22.60 -3.93 0.58
N ASN A 218 21.92 -2.81 0.29
CA ASN A 218 22.43 -1.46 0.53
C ASN A 218 21.97 -0.85 1.87
N ASP A 219 21.21 -1.59 2.69
CA ASP A 219 20.80 -1.17 4.04
C ASP A 219 21.27 -2.21 5.07
N GLU A 220 22.11 -1.78 6.01
CA GLU A 220 22.71 -2.66 7.02
C GLU A 220 21.66 -3.33 7.91
N ASN A 221 20.56 -2.63 8.22
CA ASN A 221 19.48 -3.17 9.04
C ASN A 221 18.73 -4.30 8.34
N LEU A 222 18.64 -4.26 7.00
CA LEU A 222 17.89 -5.23 6.21
C LEU A 222 18.70 -6.46 5.81
N ARG A 223 20.02 -6.41 5.85
CA ARG A 223 20.91 -7.50 5.37
C ARG A 223 20.62 -8.86 5.99
N SER A 224 20.19 -8.89 7.25
CA SER A 224 19.84 -10.12 7.96
C SER A 224 18.58 -10.81 7.43
N MET A 225 17.80 -10.14 6.59
CA MET A 225 16.59 -10.71 5.95
C MET A 225 16.94 -11.74 4.86
N LEU A 226 18.17 -11.72 4.33
CA LEU A 226 18.64 -12.68 3.32
C LEU A 226 19.46 -13.77 3.97
N SER A 227 19.27 -15.02 3.50
CA SER A 227 20.23 -16.09 3.79
C SER A 227 21.58 -15.78 3.15
N ASP A 228 22.64 -16.38 3.66
CA ASP A 228 24.00 -16.20 3.11
C ASP A 228 24.07 -16.58 1.63
N ASP A 229 23.40 -17.67 1.23
CA ASP A 229 23.36 -18.13 -0.16
C ASP A 229 22.62 -17.13 -1.06
N ALA A 230 21.47 -16.61 -0.62
CA ALA A 230 20.72 -15.61 -1.37
C ALA A 230 21.51 -14.29 -1.49
N ARG A 231 22.16 -13.86 -0.41
CA ARG A 231 23.00 -12.67 -0.41
C ARG A 231 24.15 -12.78 -1.42
N GLN A 232 24.90 -13.87 -1.41
CA GLN A 232 25.98 -14.11 -2.36
C GLN A 232 25.47 -14.14 -3.81
N ALA A 233 24.30 -14.77 -4.05
CA ALA A 233 23.70 -14.81 -5.38
C ALA A 233 23.35 -13.42 -5.89
N TYR A 234 22.78 -12.56 -5.05
CA TYR A 234 22.43 -11.19 -5.45
C TYR A 234 23.64 -10.25 -5.57
N GLU A 235 24.66 -10.39 -4.69
CA GLU A 235 25.91 -9.64 -4.77
C GLU A 235 26.72 -9.93 -6.05
N ALA A 236 26.53 -11.13 -6.63
CA ALA A 236 27.15 -11.53 -7.89
C ALA A 236 26.49 -10.90 -9.14
N LEU A 237 25.30 -10.31 -9.02
CA LEU A 237 24.61 -9.68 -10.14
C LEU A 237 25.22 -8.31 -10.49
N PRO A 238 25.25 -7.93 -11.79
CA PRO A 238 25.54 -6.56 -12.18
C PRO A 238 24.59 -5.57 -11.52
N ASN A 239 25.06 -4.38 -11.14
CA ASN A 239 24.24 -3.38 -10.44
C ASN A 239 22.92 -3.04 -11.17
N ASN A 240 22.92 -2.97 -12.50
CA ASN A 240 21.71 -2.70 -13.26
C ASN A 240 20.71 -3.85 -13.16
N ASP A 241 21.16 -5.10 -13.24
CA ASP A 241 20.30 -6.28 -13.15
C ASP A 241 19.71 -6.42 -11.74
N LEU A 242 20.53 -6.15 -10.72
CA LEU A 242 20.08 -6.14 -9.32
C LEU A 242 19.03 -5.05 -9.07
N TRP A 243 19.20 -3.89 -9.70
CA TRP A 243 18.22 -2.79 -9.56
C TRP A 243 16.88 -3.10 -10.22
N ASP A 244 16.90 -3.75 -11.37
CA ASP A 244 15.68 -4.06 -12.12
C ASP A 244 15.00 -5.36 -11.65
N LEU A 245 15.63 -6.08 -10.72
CA LEU A 245 15.10 -7.32 -10.16
C LEU A 245 13.87 -7.06 -9.29
N GLU A 246 12.73 -7.63 -9.67
CA GLU A 246 11.47 -7.58 -8.90
C GLU A 246 11.27 -8.89 -8.09
N ASP A 247 12.11 -9.10 -7.08
CA ASP A 247 11.96 -10.18 -6.09
C ASP A 247 11.75 -9.54 -4.71
N LYS A 248 10.48 -9.41 -4.29
CA LYS A 248 10.10 -8.55 -3.16
C LYS A 248 9.96 -9.32 -1.87
N TYR A 249 10.67 -8.85 -0.87
CA TYR A 249 10.64 -9.32 0.52
C TYR A 249 9.81 -8.37 1.39
N ASP A 250 8.94 -8.92 2.25
CA ASP A 250 8.21 -8.15 3.24
C ASP A 250 9.14 -7.82 4.43
N VAL A 251 9.20 -6.54 4.81
CA VAL A 251 10.02 -6.08 5.94
C VAL A 251 9.17 -6.09 7.21
N MET A 252 9.46 -7.02 8.11
CA MET A 252 8.86 -7.06 9.45
C MET A 252 9.47 -5.94 10.29
N VAL A 253 8.84 -4.76 10.27
CA VAL A 253 9.42 -3.51 10.81
C VAL A 253 9.85 -3.65 12.26
N ASP A 254 9.00 -4.25 13.13
CA ASP A 254 9.32 -4.44 14.55
C ASP A 254 10.43 -5.46 14.80
N GLU A 255 10.67 -6.40 13.87
CA GLU A 255 11.76 -7.35 13.95
C GLU A 255 13.09 -6.74 13.49
N VAL A 256 13.06 -5.91 12.45
CA VAL A 256 14.25 -5.28 11.86
C VAL A 256 14.70 -4.05 12.64
N TYR A 257 13.78 -3.17 13.01
CA TYR A 257 14.09 -1.87 13.63
C TYR A 257 13.77 -1.82 15.14
N GLY A 258 13.28 -2.92 15.70
CA GLY A 258 12.89 -3.04 17.12
C GLY A 258 11.40 -2.82 17.37
N PRO A 259 10.90 -3.24 18.53
CA PRO A 259 9.49 -3.22 18.87
C PRO A 259 8.94 -1.80 19.00
N GLY A 260 7.64 -1.62 18.68
CA GLY A 260 6.94 -0.34 18.81
C GLY A 260 7.26 0.68 17.72
N ARG A 261 7.79 0.22 16.59
CA ARG A 261 8.16 1.06 15.44
C ARG A 261 7.03 1.23 14.42
N LEU A 262 5.84 0.74 14.71
CA LEU A 262 4.65 0.92 13.87
C LEU A 262 3.79 2.07 14.39
N SER A 263 3.19 2.83 13.48
CA SER A 263 2.20 3.87 13.77
C SER A 263 1.01 3.77 12.83
N GLY A 264 -0.17 4.21 13.30
CA GLY A 264 -1.41 4.24 12.50
C GLY A 264 -1.67 5.58 11.82
N SER A 265 -1.29 6.70 12.46
CA SER A 265 -1.55 8.05 11.95
C SER A 265 -0.62 9.08 12.58
N GLY A 266 -0.51 10.25 11.93
CA GLY A 266 0.21 11.41 12.43
C GLY A 266 -0.15 12.66 11.63
N THR A 267 0.19 13.84 12.13
CA THR A 267 0.00 15.12 11.44
C THR A 267 1.01 15.25 10.30
N LEU A 268 0.54 15.32 9.07
CA LEU A 268 1.41 15.46 7.89
C LEU A 268 1.91 16.90 7.77
N GLU A 269 3.16 17.12 8.08
CA GLU A 269 3.79 18.44 8.03
C GLU A 269 4.67 18.64 6.78
N MET A 270 5.24 17.54 6.26
CA MET A 270 6.16 17.60 5.13
C MET A 270 5.91 16.49 4.12
N LEU A 271 5.99 16.87 2.83
CA LEU A 271 5.94 15.96 1.68
C LEU A 271 7.21 16.13 0.86
N PHE A 272 8.00 15.09 0.72
CA PHE A 272 9.19 15.04 -0.13
C PHE A 272 8.88 14.30 -1.43
N ILE A 273 9.12 14.94 -2.58
CA ILE A 273 8.89 14.34 -3.90
C ILE A 273 10.23 14.03 -4.55
N LEU A 274 10.49 12.74 -4.77
CA LEU A 274 11.73 12.23 -5.34
C LEU A 274 11.67 12.39 -6.87
N ASN A 275 12.39 13.42 -7.35
CA ASN A 275 12.55 13.78 -8.76
C ASN A 275 14.02 13.70 -9.20
N TRP A 276 14.80 12.88 -8.55
CA TRP A 276 16.20 12.64 -8.88
C TRP A 276 16.38 11.63 -10.01
N GLU A 277 17.58 11.64 -10.63
CA GLU A 277 17.91 10.80 -11.77
C GLU A 277 19.20 10.01 -11.53
N ARG A 278 19.19 8.71 -11.86
CA ARG A 278 20.36 7.83 -11.69
C ARG A 278 21.57 8.27 -12.49
N ALA A 279 21.35 8.80 -13.69
CA ALA A 279 22.42 9.22 -14.59
C ALA A 279 22.87 10.66 -14.34
N SER A 280 22.27 11.37 -13.40
CA SER A 280 22.65 12.74 -13.07
C SER A 280 24.03 12.78 -12.41
N SER A 281 24.85 13.75 -12.80
CA SER A 281 26.10 14.12 -12.14
C SER A 281 25.96 15.34 -11.22
N ALA A 282 24.77 15.95 -11.18
CA ALA A 282 24.48 17.05 -10.27
C ALA A 282 24.35 16.50 -8.84
N SER A 283 24.81 17.25 -7.85
CA SER A 283 24.61 16.90 -6.44
C SER A 283 23.14 16.79 -6.10
N THR A 284 22.81 15.95 -5.11
CA THR A 284 21.47 15.89 -4.55
C THR A 284 21.13 17.20 -3.86
N GLU A 285 20.02 17.79 -4.25
CA GLU A 285 19.51 19.04 -3.70
C GLU A 285 18.07 18.88 -3.24
N ILE A 286 17.71 19.58 -2.16
CA ILE A 286 16.36 19.60 -1.59
C ILE A 286 15.87 21.04 -1.57
N HIS A 287 14.80 21.32 -2.30
CA HIS A 287 14.21 22.65 -2.41
C HIS A 287 12.75 22.63 -2.01
N GLU A 288 12.32 23.59 -1.19
CA GLU A 288 10.90 23.78 -0.91
C GLU A 288 10.21 24.35 -2.16
N ILE A 289 9.06 23.83 -2.51
CA ILE A 289 8.32 24.14 -3.73
C ILE A 289 6.84 24.38 -3.44
N GLU A 290 6.19 25.16 -4.31
CA GLU A 290 4.73 25.26 -4.39
C GLU A 290 4.19 24.15 -5.31
N LEU A 291 3.51 23.16 -4.72
CA LEU A 291 3.04 22.00 -5.48
C LEU A 291 2.03 22.39 -6.59
N ARG A 292 1.30 23.50 -6.40
CA ARG A 292 0.37 24.03 -7.39
C ARG A 292 1.06 24.46 -8.70
N ASP A 293 2.30 24.87 -8.63
CA ASP A 293 3.10 25.28 -9.78
C ASP A 293 3.83 24.11 -10.46
N ARG A 294 3.73 22.91 -9.88
CA ARG A 294 4.42 21.69 -10.33
C ARG A 294 3.45 20.52 -10.61
N PRO A 295 2.58 20.63 -11.64
CA PRO A 295 1.63 19.58 -11.98
C PRO A 295 2.31 18.25 -12.37
N ASP A 296 3.53 18.29 -12.86
CA ASP A 296 4.39 17.14 -13.13
C ASP A 296 4.69 16.34 -11.83
N LEU A 297 5.01 17.01 -10.75
CA LEU A 297 5.28 16.41 -9.45
C LEU A 297 4.00 16.00 -8.71
N LEU A 298 2.92 16.76 -8.87
CA LEU A 298 1.62 16.37 -8.33
C LEU A 298 1.17 15.01 -8.89
N ALA A 299 1.43 14.74 -10.17
CA ALA A 299 1.13 13.44 -10.79
C ALA A 299 1.84 12.27 -10.10
N ALA A 300 3.01 12.49 -9.51
CA ALA A 300 3.74 11.47 -8.75
C ALA A 300 3.15 11.20 -7.35
N VAL A 301 2.35 12.13 -6.83
CA VAL A 301 1.65 12.01 -5.53
C VAL A 301 0.31 11.30 -5.68
N MET A 302 -0.42 11.60 -6.74
CA MET A 302 -1.77 11.09 -6.96
C MET A 302 -1.78 9.58 -7.23
N LYS A 303 -2.74 8.85 -6.64
CA LYS A 303 -2.87 7.40 -6.84
C LYS A 303 -4.31 6.99 -7.12
N SER A 304 -4.49 6.20 -8.18
CA SER A 304 -5.78 5.55 -8.41
C SER A 304 -6.06 4.52 -7.31
N PRO A 305 -7.27 4.49 -6.76
CA PRO A 305 -7.67 3.46 -5.79
C PRO A 305 -7.74 2.05 -6.41
N GLY A 306 -7.76 1.96 -7.74
CA GLY A 306 -7.71 0.69 -8.46
C GLY A 306 -9.06 -0.05 -8.51
N PRO A 307 -9.04 -1.34 -8.91
CA PRO A 307 -10.26 -2.09 -9.20
C PRO A 307 -11.13 -2.42 -7.98
N PHE A 308 -10.63 -2.24 -6.76
CA PHE A 308 -11.37 -2.59 -5.53
C PHE A 308 -12.17 -1.44 -4.94
N TYR A 309 -12.07 -0.24 -5.51
CA TYR A 309 -12.79 0.90 -4.99
C TYR A 309 -14.25 0.90 -5.44
N MET A 310 -15.12 1.21 -4.47
CA MET A 310 -16.53 1.49 -4.66
C MET A 310 -16.87 2.79 -3.94
N ASP A 311 -17.71 3.61 -4.55
CA ASP A 311 -18.19 4.84 -3.92
C ASP A 311 -19.23 4.55 -2.81
N ARG A 312 -19.71 5.60 -2.15
CA ARG A 312 -20.73 5.49 -1.07
C ARG A 312 -22.05 4.87 -1.52
N THR A 313 -22.34 4.89 -2.82
CA THR A 313 -23.58 4.31 -3.38
C THR A 313 -23.38 2.85 -3.80
N GLY A 314 -22.18 2.29 -3.64
CA GLY A 314 -21.83 0.93 -4.04
C GLY A 314 -21.49 0.81 -5.53
N GLN A 315 -21.27 1.94 -6.22
CA GLN A 315 -20.89 1.89 -7.62
C GLN A 315 -19.36 1.72 -7.74
N PRO A 316 -18.91 0.73 -8.52
CA PRO A 316 -17.49 0.54 -8.78
C PRO A 316 -16.88 1.70 -9.58
N LEU A 317 -15.67 2.10 -9.25
CA LEU A 317 -14.94 3.13 -9.98
C LEU A 317 -14.66 2.69 -11.43
N SER A 318 -14.97 3.54 -12.40
CA SER A 318 -14.58 3.31 -13.80
C SER A 318 -13.04 3.34 -13.94
N PRO A 319 -12.45 2.41 -14.73
CA PRO A 319 -11.00 2.42 -14.97
C PRO A 319 -10.44 3.73 -15.52
N ASN A 320 -11.28 4.47 -16.25
CA ASN A 320 -10.91 5.74 -16.90
C ASN A 320 -11.30 6.98 -16.10
N THR A 321 -11.72 6.83 -14.84
CA THR A 321 -12.03 7.97 -13.98
C THR A 321 -10.76 8.79 -13.73
N PRO A 322 -10.72 10.07 -14.11
CA PRO A 322 -9.56 10.91 -13.87
C PRO A 322 -9.39 11.15 -12.37
N LEU A 323 -8.14 11.31 -11.94
CA LEU A 323 -7.85 11.70 -10.56
C LEU A 323 -8.16 13.19 -10.36
N ASP A 324 -8.68 13.52 -9.20
CA ASP A 324 -9.05 14.91 -8.85
C ASP A 324 -7.81 15.69 -8.36
N ALA A 325 -7.06 16.27 -9.30
CA ALA A 325 -5.87 17.07 -9.00
C ALA A 325 -6.17 18.23 -8.03
N ASN A 326 -7.33 18.88 -8.14
CA ASN A 326 -7.69 19.97 -7.24
C ASN A 326 -7.94 19.47 -5.82
N GLY A 327 -8.60 18.33 -5.66
CA GLY A 327 -8.78 17.70 -4.35
C GLY A 327 -7.46 17.39 -3.65
N TYR A 328 -6.42 16.95 -4.38
CA TYR A 328 -5.09 16.75 -3.83
C TYR A 328 -4.42 18.07 -3.44
N LEU A 329 -4.48 19.11 -4.31
CA LEU A 329 -3.90 20.42 -4.00
C LEU A 329 -4.57 21.07 -2.78
N ASP A 330 -5.89 20.93 -2.66
CA ASP A 330 -6.63 21.45 -1.52
C ASP A 330 -6.31 20.65 -0.24
N ALA A 331 -6.16 19.33 -0.33
CA ALA A 331 -5.81 18.49 0.81
C ALA A 331 -4.38 18.76 1.31
N LEU A 332 -3.45 19.12 0.43
CA LEU A 332 -2.04 19.34 0.74
C LEU A 332 -1.67 20.82 0.94
N GLU A 333 -2.65 21.74 0.91
CA GLU A 333 -2.43 23.19 0.92
C GLU A 333 -1.53 23.70 2.07
N THR A 334 -1.64 23.07 3.25
CA THR A 334 -0.85 23.46 4.45
C THR A 334 0.39 22.60 4.66
N VAL A 335 0.64 21.60 3.80
CA VAL A 335 1.78 20.69 3.91
C VAL A 335 2.97 21.30 3.18
N ARG A 336 4.08 21.49 3.89
CA ARG A 336 5.33 21.93 3.24
C ARG A 336 5.81 20.87 2.26
N THR A 337 5.99 21.25 1.01
CA THR A 337 6.39 20.31 -0.04
C THR A 337 7.82 20.61 -0.51
N PHE A 338 8.61 19.56 -0.63
CA PHE A 338 10.02 19.63 -1.04
C PHE A 338 10.25 18.73 -2.26
N GLU A 339 10.99 19.22 -3.23
CA GLU A 339 11.54 18.44 -4.32
C GLU A 339 12.95 17.96 -3.94
N ILE A 340 13.23 16.66 -4.14
CA ILE A 340 14.56 16.08 -4.09
C ILE A 340 15.01 15.82 -5.53
N SER A 341 16.03 16.52 -5.99
CA SER A 341 16.55 16.49 -7.37
C SER A 341 18.04 16.12 -7.43
N GLY A 342 18.61 16.05 -8.64
CA GLY A 342 20.01 15.68 -8.86
C GLY A 342 20.25 14.18 -8.93
N GLN A 343 21.40 13.71 -8.47
CA GLN A 343 21.73 12.29 -8.40
C GLN A 343 20.99 11.57 -7.25
N VAL A 344 20.90 10.24 -7.33
CA VAL A 344 20.31 9.42 -6.26
C VAL A 344 21.34 9.26 -5.13
N ASP A 345 21.11 9.96 -4.01
CA ASP A 345 21.91 9.86 -2.79
C ASP A 345 20.98 9.79 -1.57
N PHE A 346 20.68 8.56 -1.14
CA PHE A 346 19.77 8.31 -0.01
C PHE A 346 20.33 8.84 1.32
N GLN A 347 21.64 8.83 1.51
CA GLN A 347 22.26 9.31 2.74
C GLN A 347 22.11 10.83 2.88
N THR A 348 22.43 11.57 1.83
CA THR A 348 22.25 13.04 1.82
C THR A 348 20.76 13.39 2.01
N ALA A 349 19.85 12.69 1.32
CA ALA A 349 18.42 12.93 1.46
C ALA A 349 17.91 12.62 2.87
N GLN A 350 18.32 11.49 3.46
CA GLN A 350 17.96 11.11 4.83
C GLN A 350 18.39 12.19 5.84
N LEU A 351 19.65 12.62 5.79
CA LEU A 351 20.17 13.62 6.74
C LEU A 351 19.39 14.93 6.65
N ALA A 352 19.06 15.40 5.45
CA ALA A 352 18.27 16.61 5.27
C ALA A 352 16.83 16.46 5.77
N VAL A 353 16.18 15.31 5.54
CA VAL A 353 14.85 15.03 6.08
C VAL A 353 14.86 15.06 7.61
N ILE A 354 15.83 14.39 8.24
CA ILE A 354 15.93 14.34 9.70
C ILE A 354 16.17 15.76 10.26
N GLU A 355 17.07 16.53 9.67
CA GLU A 355 17.33 17.91 10.09
C GLU A 355 16.09 18.81 10.02
N LEU A 356 15.30 18.69 8.93
CA LEU A 356 14.04 19.43 8.78
C LEU A 356 12.99 19.01 9.81
N LEU A 357 12.90 17.71 10.09
CA LEU A 357 12.01 17.17 11.12
C LEU A 357 12.36 17.67 12.53
N GLU A 358 13.64 17.60 12.91
CA GLU A 358 14.11 18.03 14.21
C GLU A 358 13.87 19.55 14.43
N ARG A 359 14.11 20.36 13.41
CA ARG A 359 13.82 21.80 13.44
C ARG A 359 12.33 22.11 13.57
N HIS A 360 11.47 21.26 13.06
CA HIS A 360 10.03 21.44 13.14
C HIS A 360 9.47 20.97 14.50
N ALA A 361 10.11 19.99 15.14
CA ALA A 361 9.71 19.42 16.42
C ALA A 361 10.16 20.26 17.63
N THR A 362 11.04 21.26 17.46
CA THR A 362 11.49 22.22 18.49
C THR A 362 10.67 23.50 18.45
#